data_b0006c601d7c5e5ffbf52d0f47086161
#
_entry.id   b0006c601d7c5e5ffbf52d0f47086161
#
_cell.length_a   1.000
_cell.length_b   1.000
_cell.length_c   1.000
_cell.angle_alpha   90.00
_cell.angle_beta   90.00
_cell.angle_gamma   90.00
#
_symmetry.space_group_name_H-M   'P 1'
#
loop_
_entity.id
_entity.type
_entity.pdbx_description
1 polymer ?
#
loop_
_entity_poly.entity_id
_entity_poly.type
_entity_poly.pdbx_seq_one_letter_code
_entity_poly.pdbx_strand_id
1 'polypeptide(L)'
;EKAKSETDYVFVCLHSGGLFNVEVGKYTEHIVNLIVRAGADVIVGNHPHVVQKWEDKGCLIAYSLGNFSISLSSLYLVRENLPEYSVLLHFYFDKEDMSLYKVTFSILKIVESGSGNLSIYPINVLYDKCVAISERDLLVRDCTKIYNTFTGKKEKVIDILDEYTCFKRN
;
A
#
# COMPACT_ATOMS: atom_id res chain seq x y z
N GLU A 1 -22.60 9.67 4.91
CA GLU A 1 -23.08 11.03 5.28
C GLU A 1 -23.22 11.16 6.80
N LYS A 2 -23.96 10.26 7.49
CA LYS A 2 -24.15 10.35 8.96
C LYS A 2 -22.81 10.33 9.72
N ALA A 3 -21.90 9.41 9.42
CA ALA A 3 -20.61 9.35 10.06
C ALA A 3 -19.84 10.69 9.96
N LYS A 4 -19.87 11.34 8.77
CA LYS A 4 -19.18 12.61 8.54
C LYS A 4 -19.74 13.76 9.38
N SER A 5 -21.01 13.73 9.77
CA SER A 5 -21.60 14.74 10.65
C SER A 5 -21.30 14.52 12.14
N GLU A 6 -20.75 13.36 12.50
CA GLU A 6 -20.50 12.96 13.89
C GLU A 6 -18.99 12.81 14.23
N THR A 7 -18.11 12.94 13.22
CA THR A 7 -16.66 12.70 13.40
C THR A 7 -15.81 13.67 12.57
N ASP A 8 -14.58 13.92 13.02
CA ASP A 8 -13.61 14.76 12.30
C ASP A 8 -13.12 14.06 11.02
N TYR A 9 -12.90 12.75 11.08
CA TYR A 9 -12.45 11.94 9.95
C TYR A 9 -13.27 10.66 9.79
N VAL A 10 -13.58 10.33 8.54
CA VAL A 10 -14.21 9.06 8.15
C VAL A 10 -13.21 8.23 7.34
N PHE A 11 -12.73 7.16 7.94
CA PHE A 11 -11.92 6.13 7.29
C PHE A 11 -12.80 4.98 6.83
N VAL A 12 -12.71 4.62 5.56
CA VAL A 12 -13.44 3.48 4.99
C VAL A 12 -12.46 2.37 4.62
N CYS A 13 -12.61 1.20 5.25
CA CYS A 13 -11.91 -0.01 4.84
C CYS A 13 -12.73 -0.71 3.75
N LEU A 14 -12.21 -0.73 2.52
CA LEU A 14 -12.89 -1.29 1.35
C LEU A 14 -12.26 -2.63 0.95
N HIS A 15 -13.05 -3.69 0.86
CA HIS A 15 -12.61 -4.99 0.36
C HIS A 15 -13.23 -5.24 -1.02
N SER A 16 -12.51 -4.89 -2.09
CA SER A 16 -13.01 -4.92 -3.48
C SER A 16 -11.88 -4.97 -4.49
N GLY A 17 -12.11 -5.62 -5.62
CA GLY A 17 -11.17 -5.65 -6.76
C GLY A 17 -11.08 -7.00 -7.43
N GLY A 18 -10.26 -7.11 -8.47
CA GLY A 18 -9.89 -8.36 -9.13
C GLY A 18 -8.62 -8.96 -8.51
N LEU A 19 -8.62 -10.28 -8.26
CA LEU A 19 -7.49 -10.99 -7.67
C LEU A 19 -6.21 -10.82 -8.52
N PHE A 20 -5.11 -10.49 -7.87
CA PHE A 20 -3.76 -10.32 -8.43
C PHE A 20 -3.65 -9.32 -9.59
N ASN A 21 -4.65 -8.44 -9.74
CA ASN A 21 -4.62 -7.39 -10.74
C ASN A 21 -4.06 -6.09 -10.15
N VAL A 22 -2.98 -5.57 -10.72
CA VAL A 22 -2.38 -4.28 -10.30
C VAL A 22 -3.19 -3.07 -10.77
N GLU A 23 -3.98 -3.23 -11.84
CA GLU A 23 -4.87 -2.18 -12.35
C GLU A 23 -6.21 -2.19 -11.60
N VAL A 24 -6.69 -1.00 -11.29
CA VAL A 24 -7.98 -0.84 -10.62
C VAL A 24 -9.12 -1.10 -11.60
N GLY A 25 -10.00 -2.03 -11.26
CA GLY A 25 -11.15 -2.34 -12.09
C GLY A 25 -12.24 -1.26 -12.03
N LYS A 26 -12.96 -1.04 -13.13
CA LYS A 26 -14.04 -0.04 -13.25
C LYS A 26 -15.12 -0.16 -12.17
N TYR A 27 -15.42 -1.38 -11.73
CA TYR A 27 -16.38 -1.62 -10.65
C TYR A 27 -15.86 -1.06 -9.32
N THR A 28 -14.60 -1.31 -8.98
CA THR A 28 -13.97 -0.75 -7.77
C THR A 28 -13.90 0.77 -7.84
N GLU A 29 -13.54 1.35 -8.98
CA GLU A 29 -13.55 2.80 -9.18
C GLU A 29 -14.95 3.39 -8.99
N HIS A 30 -15.99 2.72 -9.48
CA HIS A 30 -17.38 3.16 -9.28
C HIS A 30 -17.75 3.17 -7.78
N ILE A 31 -17.46 2.10 -7.04
CA ILE A 31 -17.72 2.02 -5.59
C ILE A 31 -16.95 3.12 -4.85
N VAL A 32 -15.67 3.28 -5.14
CA VAL A 32 -14.82 4.32 -4.53
C VAL A 32 -15.43 5.70 -4.77
N ASN A 33 -15.87 6.01 -5.99
CA ASN A 33 -16.50 7.29 -6.29
C ASN A 33 -17.81 7.54 -5.50
N LEU A 34 -18.60 6.49 -5.23
CA LEU A 34 -19.78 6.60 -4.36
C LEU A 34 -19.39 6.89 -2.91
N ILE A 35 -18.35 6.23 -2.39
CA ILE A 35 -17.85 6.43 -1.03
C ILE A 35 -17.29 7.85 -0.86
N VAL A 36 -16.54 8.35 -1.85
CA VAL A 36 -16.02 9.74 -1.86
C VAL A 36 -17.18 10.75 -1.81
N ARG A 37 -18.21 10.56 -2.65
CA ARG A 37 -19.40 11.43 -2.66
C ARG A 37 -20.18 11.38 -1.33
N ALA A 38 -20.12 10.25 -0.61
CA ALA A 38 -20.75 10.13 0.71
C ALA A 38 -19.97 10.82 1.83
N GLY A 39 -18.78 11.39 1.53
CA GLY A 39 -18.00 12.21 2.44
C GLY A 39 -16.90 11.46 3.20
N ALA A 40 -16.37 10.36 2.68
CA ALA A 40 -15.18 9.74 3.24
C ALA A 40 -13.95 10.65 3.05
N ASP A 41 -13.09 10.69 4.06
CA ASP A 41 -11.82 11.41 4.01
C ASP A 41 -10.67 10.51 3.56
N VAL A 42 -10.73 9.23 3.92
CA VAL A 42 -9.73 8.22 3.58
C VAL A 42 -10.40 6.91 3.19
N ILE A 43 -9.95 6.29 2.11
CA ILE A 43 -10.34 4.94 1.71
C ILE A 43 -9.08 4.07 1.69
N VAL A 44 -9.10 3.00 2.46
CA VAL A 44 -8.05 1.98 2.51
C VAL A 44 -8.61 0.69 1.94
N GLY A 45 -8.18 0.38 0.71
CA GLY A 45 -8.63 -0.79 -0.03
C GLY A 45 -7.76 -2.03 0.20
N ASN A 46 -8.41 -3.19 0.02
CA ASN A 46 -7.76 -4.49 -0.02
C ASN A 46 -8.62 -5.46 -0.85
N HIS A 47 -8.22 -6.68 -1.05
CA HIS A 47 -8.78 -7.81 -1.79
C HIS A 47 -7.94 -8.22 -3.01
N PRO A 48 -7.32 -7.32 -3.82
CA PRO A 48 -6.53 -7.74 -4.97
C PRO A 48 -5.32 -8.61 -4.66
N HIS A 49 -4.87 -8.67 -3.40
CA HIS A 49 -3.68 -9.42 -2.95
C HIS A 49 -2.36 -8.95 -3.58
N VAL A 50 -2.37 -7.77 -4.16
CA VAL A 50 -1.21 -7.05 -4.69
C VAL A 50 -1.39 -5.55 -4.43
N VAL A 51 -0.30 -4.82 -4.42
CA VAL A 51 -0.33 -3.37 -4.27
C VAL A 51 -0.97 -2.74 -5.52
N GLN A 52 -1.91 -1.83 -5.30
CA GLN A 52 -2.48 -0.98 -6.34
C GLN A 52 -2.19 0.49 -6.04
N LYS A 53 -2.50 1.37 -6.99
CA LYS A 53 -2.24 2.81 -6.90
C LYS A 53 -2.90 3.47 -5.68
N TRP A 54 -2.32 4.60 -5.32
CA TRP A 54 -2.87 5.59 -4.43
C TRP A 54 -3.26 6.85 -5.21
N GLU A 55 -4.27 7.56 -4.77
CA GLU A 55 -4.73 8.82 -5.36
C GLU A 55 -5.22 9.78 -4.28
N ASP A 56 -5.07 11.09 -4.54
CA ASP A 56 -5.74 12.15 -3.80
C ASP A 56 -6.76 12.83 -4.73
N LYS A 57 -8.04 12.70 -4.38
CA LYS A 57 -9.18 13.31 -5.09
C LYS A 57 -10.03 14.17 -4.14
N GLY A 58 -9.38 14.82 -3.16
CA GLY A 58 -10.07 15.44 -2.02
C GLY A 58 -10.50 14.42 -0.97
N CYS A 59 -10.30 13.13 -1.25
CA CYS A 59 -10.32 11.98 -0.38
C CYS A 59 -9.04 11.18 -0.68
N LEU A 60 -8.33 10.76 0.34
CA LEU A 60 -7.12 9.97 0.19
C LEU A 60 -7.48 8.51 -0.06
N ILE A 61 -7.06 7.94 -1.20
CA ILE A 61 -7.50 6.63 -1.65
C ILE A 61 -6.29 5.74 -1.89
N ALA A 62 -6.12 4.68 -1.10
CA ALA A 62 -5.25 3.56 -1.43
C ALA A 62 -6.13 2.40 -1.91
N TYR A 63 -6.05 2.03 -3.18
CA TYR A 63 -6.95 1.02 -3.75
C TYR A 63 -6.65 -0.40 -3.26
N SER A 64 -5.39 -0.73 -3.03
CA SER A 64 -4.99 -1.98 -2.36
C SER A 64 -3.62 -1.85 -1.73
N LEU A 65 -3.52 -2.26 -0.47
CA LEU A 65 -2.26 -2.30 0.26
C LEU A 65 -1.43 -3.56 -0.02
N GLY A 66 -1.99 -4.56 -0.71
CA GLY A 66 -1.37 -5.87 -0.88
C GLY A 66 -1.65 -6.82 0.29
N ASN A 67 -0.81 -7.83 0.45
CA ASN A 67 -0.98 -8.87 1.47
C ASN A 67 -0.27 -8.52 2.77
N PHE A 68 -0.96 -8.72 3.90
CA PHE A 68 -0.31 -8.74 5.19
C PHE A 68 0.15 -10.16 5.58
N SER A 69 -0.64 -11.18 5.21
CA SER A 69 -0.30 -12.58 5.49
C SER A 69 -0.88 -13.46 4.40
N ILE A 70 -0.01 -14.14 3.64
CA ILE A 70 -0.37 -15.13 2.62
C ILE A 70 0.76 -16.12 2.48
N SER A 71 0.44 -17.41 2.36
CA SER A 71 1.46 -18.43 2.04
C SER A 71 1.98 -18.21 0.62
N LEU A 72 3.30 -18.12 0.49
CA LEU A 72 3.96 -17.94 -0.79
C LEU A 72 4.05 -19.24 -1.60
N SER A 73 3.67 -20.38 -1.02
CA SER A 73 3.59 -21.67 -1.72
C SER A 73 2.28 -21.84 -2.50
N SER A 74 1.33 -20.91 -2.39
CA SER A 74 0.06 -20.97 -3.14
C SER A 74 0.29 -20.98 -4.65
N LEU A 75 -0.36 -21.93 -5.34
CA LEU A 75 -0.30 -22.08 -6.80
C LEU A 75 -1.03 -20.97 -7.57
N TYR A 76 -1.90 -20.22 -6.88
CA TYR A 76 -2.71 -19.18 -7.51
C TYR A 76 -2.02 -17.81 -7.58
N LEU A 77 -0.82 -17.66 -7.00
CA LEU A 77 -0.12 -16.38 -6.97
C LEU A 77 0.42 -15.99 -8.35
N VAL A 78 0.09 -14.79 -8.79
CA VAL A 78 0.70 -14.17 -9.97
C VAL A 78 1.98 -13.47 -9.52
N ARG A 79 3.10 -14.18 -9.64
CA ARG A 79 4.43 -13.78 -9.11
C ARG A 79 4.94 -12.47 -9.70
N GLU A 80 4.63 -12.21 -10.97
CA GLU A 80 5.02 -10.99 -11.66
C GLU A 80 4.45 -9.72 -11.00
N ASN A 81 3.36 -9.86 -10.25
CA ASN A 81 2.71 -8.76 -9.57
C ASN A 81 3.13 -8.60 -8.09
N LEU A 82 4.18 -9.32 -7.68
CA LEU A 82 4.85 -9.22 -6.38
C LEU A 82 3.88 -9.35 -5.19
N PRO A 83 3.09 -10.44 -5.09
CA PRO A 83 2.09 -10.63 -4.04
C PRO A 83 2.70 -10.77 -2.63
N GLU A 84 4.01 -11.01 -2.53
CA GLU A 84 4.76 -11.02 -1.28
C GLU A 84 5.08 -9.63 -0.74
N TYR A 85 4.82 -8.57 -1.50
CA TYR A 85 5.02 -7.19 -1.07
C TYR A 85 3.69 -6.52 -0.72
N SER A 86 3.75 -5.59 0.22
CA SER A 86 2.64 -4.74 0.62
C SER A 86 3.12 -3.37 1.05
N VAL A 87 2.18 -2.47 1.32
CA VAL A 87 2.46 -1.16 1.88
C VAL A 87 1.74 -0.99 3.21
N LEU A 88 2.37 -0.30 4.13
CA LEU A 88 1.82 0.13 5.42
C LEU A 88 1.69 1.66 5.38
N LEU A 89 0.48 2.17 5.58
CA LEU A 89 0.21 3.60 5.60
C LEU A 89 0.41 4.18 7.00
N HIS A 90 1.01 5.37 7.06
CA HIS A 90 1.19 6.14 8.28
C HIS A 90 0.49 7.49 8.10
N PHE A 91 -0.42 7.82 9.02
CA PHE A 91 -1.16 9.07 9.03
C PHE A 91 -0.68 9.94 10.18
N TYR A 92 -0.28 11.16 9.89
CA TYR A 92 0.28 12.11 10.86
C TYR A 92 -0.70 13.27 11.05
N PHE A 93 -1.21 13.38 12.26
CA PHE A 93 -2.13 14.43 12.66
C PHE A 93 -1.45 15.46 13.54
N ASP A 94 -1.81 16.73 13.38
CA ASP A 94 -1.43 17.78 14.30
C ASP A 94 -2.11 17.53 15.66
N LYS A 95 -1.40 17.83 16.75
CA LYS A 95 -1.92 17.57 18.10
C LYS A 95 -2.86 18.67 18.60
N GLU A 96 -2.76 19.86 18.02
CA GLU A 96 -3.54 21.02 18.47
C GLU A 96 -4.92 21.07 17.81
N ASP A 97 -4.98 20.85 16.49
CA ASP A 97 -6.21 20.98 15.71
C ASP A 97 -6.67 19.66 15.08
N MET A 98 -5.94 18.55 15.33
CA MET A 98 -6.20 17.23 14.75
C MET A 98 -6.20 17.20 13.22
N SER A 99 -5.62 18.20 12.57
CA SER A 99 -5.53 18.23 11.11
C SER A 99 -4.53 17.18 10.58
N LEU A 100 -4.93 16.45 9.54
CA LEU A 100 -4.04 15.55 8.84
C LEU A 100 -3.06 16.37 7.99
N TYR A 101 -1.77 16.34 8.33
CA TYR A 101 -0.75 17.14 7.64
C TYR A 101 0.21 16.32 6.78
N LYS A 102 0.35 15.02 7.04
CA LYS A 102 1.25 14.17 6.26
C LYS A 102 0.74 12.73 6.21
N VAL A 103 0.92 12.07 5.06
CA VAL A 103 0.77 10.62 4.90
C VAL A 103 2.01 10.07 4.24
N THR A 104 2.54 9.01 4.82
CA THR A 104 3.66 8.24 4.28
C THR A 104 3.28 6.78 4.14
N PHE A 105 4.15 6.02 3.49
CA PHE A 105 4.03 4.57 3.47
C PHE A 105 5.39 3.89 3.58
N SER A 106 5.41 2.74 4.25
CA SER A 106 6.54 1.81 4.25
C SER A 106 6.25 0.65 3.31
N ILE A 107 7.27 0.14 2.63
CA ILE A 107 7.16 -1.10 1.85
C ILE A 107 7.51 -2.27 2.77
N LEU A 108 6.65 -3.29 2.78
CA LEU A 108 6.81 -4.51 3.55
C LEU A 108 7.01 -5.70 2.62
N LYS A 109 7.71 -6.72 3.11
CA LYS A 109 7.87 -8.01 2.41
C LYS A 109 7.54 -9.17 3.33
N ILE A 110 6.74 -10.11 2.83
CA ILE A 110 6.51 -11.41 3.45
C ILE A 110 7.68 -12.33 3.11
N VAL A 111 8.22 -12.97 4.13
CA VAL A 111 9.25 -14.01 4.03
C VAL A 111 8.68 -15.28 4.61
N GLU A 112 8.63 -16.35 3.82
CA GLU A 112 8.22 -17.68 4.25
C GLU A 112 9.46 -18.54 4.48
N SER A 113 9.60 -19.11 5.69
CA SER A 113 10.68 -20.04 6.01
C SER A 113 10.40 -21.43 5.44
N GLY A 114 11.42 -22.27 5.34
CA GLY A 114 11.27 -23.66 4.90
C GLY A 114 10.32 -24.51 5.76
N SER A 115 9.98 -24.05 6.98
CA SER A 115 8.98 -24.65 7.86
C SER A 115 7.55 -24.11 7.64
N GLY A 116 7.35 -23.23 6.66
CA GLY A 116 6.06 -22.60 6.37
C GLY A 116 5.69 -21.44 7.32
N ASN A 117 6.58 -21.02 8.21
CA ASN A 117 6.35 -19.86 9.07
C ASN A 117 6.49 -18.58 8.24
N LEU A 118 5.49 -17.70 8.37
CA LEU A 118 5.47 -16.40 7.72
C LEU A 118 6.00 -15.33 8.68
N SER A 119 6.83 -14.46 8.14
CA SER A 119 7.30 -13.25 8.82
C SER A 119 7.18 -12.07 7.88
N ILE A 120 6.88 -10.89 8.42
CA ILE A 120 6.74 -9.65 7.67
C ILE A 120 7.83 -8.70 8.13
N TYR A 121 8.55 -8.15 7.18
CA TYR A 121 9.63 -7.21 7.47
C TYR A 121 9.46 -5.92 6.68
N PRO A 122 9.74 -4.75 7.30
CA PRO A 122 10.03 -3.54 6.55
C PRO A 122 11.23 -3.77 5.64
N ILE A 123 11.16 -3.23 4.44
CA ILE A 123 12.15 -3.53 3.39
C ILE A 123 13.55 -3.02 3.72
N ASN A 124 13.69 -1.89 4.39
CA ASN A 124 14.96 -1.36 4.87
C ASN A 124 15.67 -2.35 5.81
N VAL A 125 14.92 -3.01 6.71
CA VAL A 125 15.46 -4.03 7.64
C VAL A 125 15.98 -5.24 6.89
N LEU A 126 15.31 -5.67 5.81
CA LEU A 126 15.79 -6.75 4.96
C LEU A 126 17.01 -6.33 4.15
N TYR A 127 16.98 -5.14 3.56
CA TYR A 127 18.07 -4.58 2.77
C TYR A 127 19.37 -4.48 3.56
N ASP A 128 19.29 -4.00 4.80
CA ASP A 128 20.46 -3.88 5.69
C ASP A 128 21.05 -5.25 6.07
N LYS A 129 20.21 -6.29 6.12
CA LYS A 129 20.63 -7.66 6.43
C LYS A 129 21.19 -8.42 5.21
N CYS A 130 20.91 -7.97 3.99
CA CYS A 130 21.41 -8.62 2.79
C CYS A 130 22.92 -8.50 2.66
N VAL A 131 23.59 -9.63 2.55
CA VAL A 131 25.05 -9.70 2.35
C VAL A 131 25.40 -9.71 0.86
N ALA A 132 24.62 -10.43 0.05
CA ALA A 132 24.87 -10.54 -1.38
C ALA A 132 24.37 -9.31 -2.15
N ILE A 133 25.20 -8.78 -3.04
CA ILE A 133 24.84 -7.63 -3.91
C ILE A 133 23.62 -7.98 -4.77
N SER A 134 23.57 -9.18 -5.32
CA SER A 134 22.45 -9.63 -6.16
C SER A 134 21.11 -9.66 -5.43
N GLU A 135 21.08 -9.94 -4.13
CA GLU A 135 19.86 -9.87 -3.31
C GLU A 135 19.43 -8.43 -3.08
N ARG A 136 20.37 -7.51 -2.83
CA ARG A 136 20.09 -6.09 -2.70
C ARG A 136 19.53 -5.51 -3.99
N ASP A 137 20.13 -5.82 -5.12
CA ASP A 137 19.68 -5.38 -6.44
C ASP A 137 18.25 -5.87 -6.73
N LEU A 138 17.94 -7.11 -6.37
CA LEU A 138 16.60 -7.68 -6.50
C LEU A 138 15.59 -6.91 -5.63
N LEU A 139 15.93 -6.66 -4.36
CA LEU A 139 15.07 -5.89 -3.45
C LEU A 139 14.81 -4.48 -3.98
N VAL A 140 15.85 -3.77 -4.43
CA VAL A 140 15.73 -2.42 -5.00
C VAL A 140 14.82 -2.41 -6.23
N ARG A 141 15.01 -3.38 -7.14
CA ARG A 141 14.18 -3.53 -8.34
C ARG A 141 12.71 -3.74 -7.98
N ASP A 142 12.42 -4.68 -7.08
CA ASP A 142 11.06 -5.02 -6.68
C ASP A 142 10.41 -3.85 -5.92
N CYS A 143 11.14 -3.21 -5.00
CA CYS A 143 10.66 -2.02 -4.29
C CYS A 143 10.40 -0.86 -5.24
N THR A 144 11.24 -0.66 -6.24
CA THR A 144 11.01 0.37 -7.27
C THR A 144 9.70 0.09 -8.01
N LYS A 145 9.41 -1.16 -8.34
CA LYS A 145 8.14 -1.55 -8.98
C LYS A 145 6.95 -1.28 -8.05
N ILE A 146 7.02 -1.68 -6.77
CA ILE A 146 5.96 -1.42 -5.78
C ILE A 146 5.75 0.08 -5.59
N TYR A 147 6.84 0.86 -5.42
CA TYR A 147 6.79 2.31 -5.29
C TYR A 147 6.09 2.97 -6.49
N ASN A 148 6.48 2.59 -7.72
CA ASN A 148 5.90 3.13 -8.94
C ASN A 148 4.42 2.75 -9.09
N THR A 149 4.08 1.50 -8.80
CA THR A 149 2.68 1.03 -8.80
C THR A 149 1.84 1.84 -7.82
N PHE A 150 2.34 2.02 -6.59
CA PHE A 150 1.59 2.72 -5.56
C PHE A 150 1.47 4.21 -5.83
N THR A 151 2.57 4.89 -6.19
CA THR A 151 2.60 6.35 -6.36
C THR A 151 2.19 6.84 -7.73
N GLY A 152 2.09 5.96 -8.73
CA GLY A 152 1.89 6.32 -10.13
C GLY A 152 3.11 6.98 -10.79
N LYS A 153 4.26 7.03 -10.09
CA LYS A 153 5.51 7.58 -10.62
C LYS A 153 6.20 6.59 -11.56
N LYS A 154 7.27 7.04 -12.22
CA LYS A 154 8.08 6.24 -13.15
C LYS A 154 9.56 6.37 -12.83
N GLU A 155 9.89 6.18 -11.56
CA GLU A 155 11.29 6.17 -11.15
C GLU A 155 12.00 4.94 -11.72
N LYS A 156 13.26 5.11 -12.14
CA LYS A 156 14.08 3.99 -12.63
C LYS A 156 14.60 3.14 -11.48
N VAL A 157 15.01 3.81 -10.41
CA VAL A 157 15.53 3.24 -9.17
C VAL A 157 15.14 4.15 -8.03
N ILE A 158 14.77 3.59 -6.89
CA ILE A 158 14.51 4.32 -5.65
C ILE A 158 15.56 3.96 -4.60
N ASP A 159 15.81 4.91 -3.69
CA ASP A 159 16.50 4.60 -2.44
C ASP A 159 15.60 3.78 -1.51
N ILE A 160 16.17 2.87 -0.76
CA ILE A 160 15.44 2.10 0.25
C ILE A 160 15.34 2.94 1.53
N LEU A 161 14.11 3.38 1.83
CA LEU A 161 13.79 4.22 2.97
C LEU A 161 12.84 3.50 3.93
N ASP A 162 12.81 3.98 5.19
CA ASP A 162 11.82 3.53 6.18
C ASP A 162 10.40 3.94 5.73
N GLU A 163 10.27 5.17 5.25
CA GLU A 163 9.01 5.76 4.82
C GLU A 163 9.17 6.63 3.58
N TYR A 164 8.20 6.55 2.70
CA TYR A 164 8.06 7.39 1.50
C TYR A 164 6.86 8.31 1.66
N THR A 165 7.03 9.60 1.40
CA THR A 165 5.92 10.56 1.48
C THR A 165 5.02 10.46 0.25
N CYS A 166 3.72 10.27 0.45
CA CYS A 166 2.71 10.31 -0.60
C CYS A 166 1.77 11.53 -0.50
N PHE A 167 1.58 12.10 0.69
CA PHE A 167 0.82 13.32 0.90
C PHE A 167 1.52 14.20 1.95
N LYS A 168 1.56 15.51 1.69
CA LYS A 168 2.00 16.51 2.66
C LYS A 168 1.24 17.81 2.40
N ARG A 169 0.60 18.33 3.44
CA ARG A 169 -0.03 19.65 3.42
C ARG A 169 1.08 20.70 3.56
N ASN A 170 1.04 21.72 2.71
CA ASN A 170 1.94 22.88 2.80
C ASN A 170 1.47 23.86 3.85
#